data_31ad64398fab14fd70dac1a4ebaaf9e1
#
_entry.id   31ad64398fab14fd70dac1a4ebaaf9e1
#
_cell.length_a   1.000
_cell.length_b   1.000
_cell.length_c   1.000
_cell.angle_alpha   90.00
_cell.angle_beta   90.00
_cell.angle_gamma   90.00
#
_symmetry.space_group_name_H-M   'P 1'
#
loop_
_entity.id
_entity.type
_entity.pdbx_description
1 polymer ?
#
loop_
_entity_poly.entity_id
_entity_poly.type
_entity_poly.pdbx_seq_one_letter_code
_entity_poly.pdbx_strand_id
1 'polypeptide(L)'
;PEDMVTSAAIAEFGDQVRERFNAWAYRTNGEDFSGEVPTYFGGTTRHEMLERTVWHSTQHIRQVGSLLEQAEVEVEKLIGSEDIQGLPLTNEIWDQA
;
A
#
# COMPACT_ATOMS: atom_id res chain seq x y z
N PRO A 1 4.11 1.68 -17.06
CA PRO A 1 4.32 1.22 -18.43
C PRO A 1 3.49 1.99 -19.45
N GLU A 2 4.07 2.20 -20.62
CA GLU A 2 3.46 3.01 -21.67
C GLU A 2 2.16 2.41 -22.23
N ASP A 3 1.95 1.11 -22.04
CA ASP A 3 0.78 0.39 -22.50
C ASP A 3 -0.38 0.41 -21.50
N MET A 4 -0.19 1.00 -20.33
CA MET A 4 -1.25 1.11 -19.33
C MET A 4 -2.08 2.38 -19.54
N VAL A 5 -2.86 2.40 -20.62
CA VAL A 5 -3.65 3.57 -21.01
C VAL A 5 -5.14 3.45 -20.67
N THR A 6 -5.59 2.29 -20.17
CA THR A 6 -6.99 2.07 -19.81
C THR A 6 -7.10 1.61 -18.37
N SER A 7 -8.27 1.85 -17.74
CA SER A 7 -8.52 1.37 -16.38
C SER A 7 -8.48 -0.16 -16.30
N ALA A 8 -8.90 -0.85 -17.36
CA ALA A 8 -8.83 -2.31 -17.40
C ALA A 8 -7.38 -2.82 -17.40
N ALA A 9 -6.50 -2.18 -18.17
CA ALA A 9 -5.08 -2.53 -18.21
C ALA A 9 -4.40 -2.28 -16.86
N ILE A 10 -4.74 -1.18 -16.21
CA ILE A 10 -4.22 -0.84 -14.87
C ILE A 10 -4.67 -1.89 -13.84
N ALA A 11 -5.93 -2.28 -13.87
CA ALA A 11 -6.47 -3.30 -12.98
C ALA A 11 -5.80 -4.65 -13.20
N GLU A 12 -5.57 -5.05 -14.45
CA GLU A 12 -4.87 -6.29 -14.78
C GLU A 12 -3.43 -6.29 -14.26
N PHE A 13 -2.73 -5.17 -14.43
CA PHE A 13 -1.37 -5.02 -13.89
C PHE A 13 -1.38 -5.16 -12.37
N GLY A 14 -2.34 -4.54 -11.69
CA GLY A 14 -2.49 -4.65 -10.23
C GLY A 14 -2.73 -6.09 -9.79
N ASP A 15 -3.55 -6.83 -10.53
CA ASP A 15 -3.79 -8.25 -10.23
C ASP A 15 -2.52 -9.08 -10.37
N GLN A 16 -1.71 -8.83 -11.40
CA GLN A 16 -0.42 -9.52 -11.60
C GLN A 16 0.56 -9.22 -10.47
N VAL A 17 0.62 -7.96 -10.02
CA VAL A 17 1.47 -7.56 -8.90
C VAL A 17 1.02 -8.28 -7.63
N ARG A 18 -0.28 -8.34 -7.38
CA ARG A 18 -0.84 -9.03 -6.21
C ARG A 18 -0.52 -10.52 -6.23
N GLU A 19 -0.62 -11.17 -7.38
CA GLU A 19 -0.28 -12.58 -7.51
C GLU A 19 1.20 -12.83 -7.20
N ARG A 20 2.09 -11.98 -7.72
CA ARG A 20 3.52 -12.11 -7.44
C ARG A 20 3.85 -11.84 -5.98
N PHE A 21 3.18 -10.87 -5.38
CA PHE A 21 3.34 -10.57 -3.95
C PHE A 21 2.88 -11.76 -3.10
N ASN A 22 1.72 -12.34 -3.41
CA ASN A 22 1.20 -13.48 -2.68
C ASN A 22 2.12 -14.69 -2.78
N ALA A 23 2.67 -14.95 -3.96
CA ALA A 23 3.63 -16.05 -4.16
C ALA A 23 4.91 -15.81 -3.36
N TRP A 24 5.40 -14.58 -3.35
CA TRP A 24 6.57 -14.21 -2.56
C TRP A 24 6.29 -14.36 -1.06
N ALA A 25 5.15 -13.88 -0.59
CA ALA A 25 4.77 -13.98 0.82
C ALA A 25 4.66 -15.44 1.26
N TYR A 26 4.12 -16.30 0.41
CA TYR A 26 4.01 -17.72 0.70
C TYR A 26 5.41 -18.37 0.81
N ARG A 27 6.32 -18.05 -0.13
CA ARG A 27 7.67 -18.62 -0.12
C ARG A 27 8.50 -18.16 1.07
N THR A 28 8.27 -16.94 1.55
CA THR A 28 9.06 -16.35 2.62
C THR A 28 8.40 -16.49 3.99
N ASN A 29 7.27 -17.17 4.06
CA ASN A 29 6.58 -17.41 5.32
C ASN A 29 7.50 -18.15 6.31
N GLY A 30 7.66 -17.58 7.49
CA GLY A 30 8.53 -18.15 8.52
C GLY A 30 9.98 -17.68 8.44
N GLU A 31 10.37 -16.90 7.42
CA GLU A 31 11.71 -16.33 7.37
C GLU A 31 11.86 -15.19 8.37
N ASP A 32 13.10 -14.92 8.76
CA ASP A 32 13.44 -13.82 9.64
C ASP A 32 13.60 -12.54 8.82
N PHE A 33 12.74 -11.56 9.10
CA PHE A 33 12.76 -10.27 8.43
C PHE A 33 13.48 -9.18 9.24
N SER A 34 14.30 -9.56 10.24
CA SER A 34 15.08 -8.61 11.03
C SER A 34 16.35 -8.13 10.33
N GLY A 35 16.75 -8.76 9.23
CA GLY A 35 17.93 -8.37 8.48
C GLY A 35 17.82 -6.95 7.91
N GLU A 36 18.91 -6.19 7.96
CA GLU A 36 18.95 -4.83 7.44
C GLU A 36 19.05 -4.81 5.91
N VAL A 37 18.37 -3.81 5.32
CA VAL A 37 18.49 -3.49 3.90
C VAL A 37 18.85 -2.01 3.77
N PRO A 38 19.73 -1.64 2.82
CA PRO A 38 20.04 -0.24 2.59
C PRO A 38 18.91 0.42 1.79
N THR A 39 18.56 1.64 2.18
CA THR A 39 17.58 2.45 1.46
C THR A 39 18.12 3.86 1.30
N TYR A 40 17.44 4.68 0.46
CA TYR A 40 17.83 6.07 0.29
C TYR A 40 17.63 6.90 1.56
N PHE A 41 16.82 6.43 2.49
CA PHE A 41 16.59 7.10 3.79
C PHE A 41 17.38 6.44 4.94
N GLY A 42 18.33 5.54 4.64
CA GLY A 42 19.18 4.86 5.62
C GLY A 42 18.91 3.37 5.69
N GLY A 43 19.58 2.70 6.62
CA GLY A 43 19.37 1.28 6.86
C GLY A 43 18.06 1.04 7.59
N THR A 44 17.36 -0.03 7.20
CA THR A 44 16.13 -0.45 7.87
C THR A 44 16.03 -1.97 7.79
N THR A 45 15.21 -2.58 8.63
CA THR A 45 15.00 -4.03 8.56
C THR A 45 14.04 -4.36 7.41
N ARG A 46 14.08 -5.62 6.97
CA ARG A 46 13.13 -6.10 5.94
C ARG A 46 11.69 -5.94 6.43
N HIS A 47 11.46 -6.21 7.72
CA HIS A 47 10.14 -6.04 8.33
C HIS A 47 9.68 -4.57 8.28
N GLU A 48 10.54 -3.65 8.70
CA GLU A 48 10.22 -2.23 8.67
C GLU A 48 9.99 -1.71 7.26
N MET A 49 10.78 -2.18 6.29
CA MET A 49 10.62 -1.81 4.89
C MET A 49 9.27 -2.28 4.35
N LEU A 50 8.88 -3.51 4.65
CA LEU A 50 7.59 -4.05 4.23
C LEU A 50 6.45 -3.27 4.87
N GLU A 51 6.51 -3.04 6.17
CA GLU A 51 5.51 -2.28 6.90
C GLU A 51 5.37 -0.86 6.35
N ARG A 52 6.50 -0.19 6.10
CA ARG A 52 6.50 1.16 5.53
C ARG A 52 5.86 1.18 4.14
N THR A 53 6.16 0.21 3.31
CA THR A 53 5.59 0.12 1.97
C THR A 53 4.06 0.00 2.05
N VAL A 54 3.56 -0.82 2.96
CA VAL A 54 2.12 -1.03 3.14
C VAL A 54 1.45 0.24 3.68
N TRP A 55 1.95 0.80 4.80
CA TRP A 55 1.27 1.96 5.39
C TRP A 55 1.39 3.22 4.52
N HIS A 56 2.51 3.40 3.83
CA HIS A 56 2.71 4.55 2.94
C HIS A 56 1.69 4.53 1.79
N SER A 57 1.55 3.39 1.13
CA SER A 57 0.57 3.21 0.05
C SER A 57 -0.85 3.34 0.56
N THR A 58 -1.14 2.77 1.73
CA THR A 58 -2.46 2.84 2.35
C THR A 58 -2.86 4.28 2.65
N GLN A 59 -1.92 5.08 3.16
CA GLN A 59 -2.20 6.49 3.45
C GLN A 59 -2.58 7.25 2.17
N HIS A 60 -1.88 7.02 1.07
CA HIS A 60 -2.23 7.66 -0.20
C HIS A 60 -3.59 7.20 -0.73
N ILE A 61 -3.94 5.92 -0.54
CA ILE A 61 -5.26 5.42 -0.94
C ILE A 61 -6.36 6.11 -0.12
N ARG A 62 -6.13 6.31 1.18
CA ARG A 62 -7.06 7.07 2.02
C ARG A 62 -7.25 8.50 1.52
N GLN A 63 -6.16 9.14 1.11
CA GLN A 63 -6.19 10.51 0.55
C GLN A 63 -6.99 10.56 -0.75
N VAL A 64 -6.77 9.61 -1.65
CA VAL A 64 -7.53 9.50 -2.90
C VAL A 64 -9.02 9.29 -2.60
N GLY A 65 -9.35 8.40 -1.68
CA GLY A 65 -10.74 8.16 -1.26
C GLY A 65 -11.41 9.42 -0.74
N SER A 66 -10.69 10.21 0.07
CA SER A 66 -11.19 11.48 0.58
C SER A 66 -11.48 12.49 -0.53
N LEU A 67 -10.58 12.57 -1.52
CA LEU A 67 -10.78 13.46 -2.67
C LEU A 67 -11.99 13.04 -3.51
N LEU A 68 -12.19 11.73 -3.68
CA LEU A 68 -13.36 11.22 -4.42
C LEU A 68 -14.65 11.55 -3.69
N GLU A 69 -14.68 11.43 -2.37
CA GLU A 69 -15.83 11.82 -1.56
C GLU A 69 -16.14 13.31 -1.68
N GLN A 70 -15.11 14.16 -1.63
CA GLN A 70 -15.27 15.60 -1.80
C GLN A 70 -15.81 15.97 -3.18
N ALA A 71 -15.45 15.21 -4.20
CA ALA A 71 -15.93 15.37 -5.57
C ALA A 71 -17.29 14.70 -5.80
N GLU A 72 -17.88 14.11 -4.77
CA GLU A 72 -19.17 13.40 -4.86
C GLU A 72 -19.14 12.23 -5.85
N VAL A 73 -17.98 11.60 -5.98
CA VAL A 73 -17.82 10.39 -6.81
C VAL A 73 -18.11 9.18 -5.95
N GLU A 74 -19.00 8.32 -6.42
CA GLU A 74 -19.36 7.09 -5.71
C GLU A 74 -18.20 6.08 -5.79
N VAL A 75 -17.85 5.50 -4.64
CA VAL A 75 -16.77 4.52 -4.53
C VAL A 75 -17.35 3.23 -3.97
N GLU A 76 -17.09 2.09 -4.62
CA GLU A 76 -17.60 0.79 -4.17
C GLU A 76 -17.14 0.44 -2.77
N LYS A 77 -15.87 0.72 -2.46
CA LYS A 77 -15.31 0.40 -1.15
C LYS A 77 -14.26 1.42 -0.77
N LEU A 78 -14.46 2.06 0.39
CA LEU A 78 -13.44 2.89 1.01
C LEU A 78 -12.67 2.06 2.03
N ILE A 79 -11.42 2.45 2.29
CA ILE A 79 -10.64 1.81 3.34
C ILE A 79 -11.21 2.23 4.69
N GLY A 80 -11.65 1.24 5.47
CA GLY A 80 -12.16 1.43 6.81
C GLY A 80 -11.08 1.22 7.86
N SER A 81 -11.40 1.56 9.11
CA SER A 81 -10.47 1.41 10.21
C SER A 81 -10.02 -0.04 10.44
N GLU A 82 -10.87 -1.01 10.12
CA GLU A 82 -10.51 -2.42 10.24
C GLU A 82 -9.45 -2.85 9.23
N ASP A 83 -9.39 -2.20 8.07
CA ASP A 83 -8.43 -2.54 7.02
C ASP A 83 -7.01 -2.12 7.39
N ILE A 84 -6.86 -1.11 8.24
CA ILE A 84 -5.57 -0.54 8.62
C ILE A 84 -5.17 -0.90 10.05
N GLN A 85 -5.91 -1.78 10.69
CA GLN A 85 -5.64 -2.20 12.05
C GLN A 85 -4.24 -2.83 12.13
N GLY A 86 -3.46 -2.37 13.10
CA GLY A 86 -2.09 -2.85 13.29
C GLY A 86 -1.03 -2.07 12.50
N LEU A 87 -1.44 -1.18 11.60
CA LEU A 87 -0.49 -0.31 10.90
C LEU A 87 -0.25 0.99 11.70
N PRO A 88 0.96 1.56 11.63
CA PRO A 88 1.29 2.79 12.36
C PRO A 88 0.74 4.03 11.65
N LEU A 89 -0.56 4.06 11.41
CA LEU A 89 -1.24 5.18 10.78
C LEU A 89 -2.01 5.97 11.81
N THR A 90 -2.04 7.29 11.63
CA THR A 90 -2.85 8.18 12.45
C THR A 90 -4.29 8.17 11.95
N ASN A 91 -5.19 8.74 12.77
CA ASN A 91 -6.58 8.92 12.34
C ASN A 91 -6.72 10.03 11.29
N GLU A 92 -5.70 10.86 11.17
CA GLU A 92 -5.71 11.98 10.22
C GLU A 92 -5.40 11.48 8.81
N ILE A 93 -6.19 11.92 7.84
CA ILE A 93 -6.01 11.55 6.44
C ILE A 93 -4.96 12.45 5.78
N TRP A 94 -4.90 13.71 6.16
CA TRP A 94 -3.99 14.69 5.58
C TRP A 94 -2.93 15.11 6.59
N ASP A 95 -1.71 15.26 6.12
CA ASP A 95 -0.63 15.77 6.94
C ASP A 95 -0.91 17.23 7.33
N GLN A 96 -0.60 17.53 8.58
CA GLN A 96 -0.68 18.92 9.05
C GLN A 96 0.68 19.56 8.82
N ALA A 97 0.75 20.41 7.83
CA ALA A 97 1.98 21.12 7.48
C ALA A 97 2.29 22.22 8.51
#